data_e1c19476c724a35e396ad6a7fdddce8b
#
_entry.id   e1c19476c724a35e396ad6a7fdddce8b
#
_cell.length_a   1.000
_cell.length_b   1.000
_cell.length_c   1.000
_cell.angle_alpha   90.00
_cell.angle_beta   90.00
_cell.angle_gamma   90.00
#
_symmetry.space_group_name_H-M   'P 1'
#
loop_
_entity.id
_entity.type
_entity.pdbx_description
1 polymer ?
#
loop_
_entity_poly.entity_id
_entity_poly.type
_entity_poly.pdbx_seq_one_letter_code
_entity_poly.pdbx_strand_id
1 'polypeptide(L)'
;HRLSSAASDVYKRQGVAVFCALIVSFTYIAGQMRGVGVVFSRYLEVDITTGVFIGMAIVFFYAVLGGMKGITYTQVAQYCVLIFAFMVPAIFISFITTGNVIPQIGFGSSGEDGVYLLDKLDGLHKELGFHEYTSGDKSMLDVFFITLALMVGTAGLPHVIVRFFTVKKVSDARMSAGWALLFIAILYTTAPACLLYTSPSPRDCDR
;
A
#
# COMPACT_ATOMS: atom_id res chain seq x y z
N HIS A 1 -13.80 -40.39 -25.93
CA HIS A 1 -14.84 -39.38 -25.84
C HIS A 1 -14.82 -38.60 -24.49
N ARG A 2 -14.60 -39.24 -23.34
CA ARG A 2 -14.51 -38.52 -22.05
C ARG A 2 -13.26 -37.66 -21.90
N LEU A 3 -12.12 -38.11 -22.44
CA LEU A 3 -10.86 -37.34 -22.39
C LEU A 3 -10.91 -36.09 -23.29
N SER A 4 -11.58 -36.19 -24.46
CA SER A 4 -11.73 -35.05 -25.38
C SER A 4 -12.69 -33.98 -24.79
N SER A 5 -13.76 -34.43 -24.12
CA SER A 5 -14.69 -33.53 -23.40
C SER A 5 -14.00 -32.79 -22.25
N ALA A 6 -13.23 -33.51 -21.41
CA ALA A 6 -12.49 -32.92 -20.31
C ALA A 6 -11.43 -31.89 -20.79
N ALA A 7 -10.72 -32.20 -21.89
CA ALA A 7 -9.77 -31.27 -22.49
C ALA A 7 -10.48 -30.01 -23.02
N SER A 8 -11.61 -30.15 -23.70
CA SER A 8 -12.42 -29.02 -24.16
C SER A 8 -12.92 -28.13 -23.04
N ASP A 9 -13.34 -28.71 -21.91
CA ASP A 9 -13.78 -27.94 -20.73
C ASP A 9 -12.63 -27.20 -20.07
N VAL A 10 -11.44 -27.78 -20.03
CA VAL A 10 -10.23 -27.10 -19.53
C VAL A 10 -9.89 -25.88 -20.39
N TYR A 11 -9.92 -26.01 -21.72
CA TYR A 11 -9.66 -24.88 -22.63
C TYR A 11 -10.68 -23.76 -22.48
N LYS A 12 -11.96 -24.07 -22.33
CA LYS A 12 -13.00 -23.06 -22.12
C LYS A 12 -12.80 -22.32 -20.79
N ARG A 13 -12.52 -23.05 -19.71
CA ARG A 13 -12.22 -22.45 -18.40
C ARG A 13 -10.97 -21.60 -18.43
N GLN A 14 -9.94 -22.04 -19.13
CA GLN A 14 -8.70 -21.28 -19.30
C GLN A 14 -8.93 -19.95 -20.06
N GLY A 15 -9.76 -19.95 -21.11
CA GLY A 15 -10.12 -18.74 -21.85
C GLY A 15 -10.82 -17.72 -20.96
N VAL A 16 -11.81 -18.15 -20.16
CA VAL A 16 -12.51 -17.30 -19.22
C VAL A 16 -11.55 -16.77 -18.14
N ALA A 17 -10.69 -17.61 -17.59
CA ALA A 17 -9.72 -17.21 -16.58
C ALA A 17 -8.74 -16.15 -17.08
N VAL A 18 -8.23 -16.30 -18.31
CA VAL A 18 -7.35 -15.31 -18.96
C VAL A 18 -8.08 -13.99 -19.17
N PHE A 19 -9.32 -14.03 -19.66
CA PHE A 19 -10.12 -12.82 -19.85
C PHE A 19 -10.36 -12.07 -18.52
N CYS A 20 -10.76 -12.79 -17.48
CA CYS A 20 -10.91 -12.21 -16.14
C CYS A 20 -9.60 -11.62 -15.60
N ALA A 21 -8.48 -12.33 -15.78
CA ALA A 21 -7.17 -11.86 -15.35
C ALA A 21 -6.75 -10.58 -16.07
N LEU A 22 -7.07 -10.46 -17.36
CA LEU A 22 -6.80 -9.24 -18.16
C LEU A 22 -7.63 -8.06 -17.65
N ILE A 23 -8.92 -8.24 -17.37
CA ILE A 23 -9.79 -7.18 -16.83
C ILE A 23 -9.31 -6.71 -15.46
N VAL A 24 -9.00 -7.65 -14.56
CA VAL A 24 -8.50 -7.34 -13.22
C VAL A 24 -7.18 -6.57 -13.30
N SER A 25 -6.25 -7.03 -14.13
CA SER A 25 -4.95 -6.37 -14.33
C SER A 25 -5.11 -4.98 -14.95
N PHE A 26 -5.99 -4.81 -15.91
CA PHE A 26 -6.27 -3.52 -16.54
C PHE A 26 -6.84 -2.52 -15.52
N THR A 27 -7.83 -2.93 -14.75
CA THR A 27 -8.44 -2.09 -13.71
C THR A 27 -7.41 -1.67 -12.66
N TYR A 28 -6.55 -2.61 -12.24
CA TYR A 28 -5.47 -2.34 -11.29
C TYR A 28 -4.47 -1.32 -11.84
N ILE A 29 -4.02 -1.51 -13.09
CA ILE A 29 -3.05 -0.61 -13.74
C ILE A 29 -3.65 0.79 -13.92
N ALA A 30 -4.92 0.89 -14.32
CA ALA A 30 -5.59 2.18 -14.48
C ALA A 30 -5.60 2.99 -13.17
N GLY A 31 -5.88 2.34 -12.04
CA GLY A 31 -5.79 2.98 -10.72
C GLY A 31 -4.37 3.43 -10.36
N GLN A 32 -3.37 2.59 -10.62
CA GLN A 32 -1.96 2.91 -10.34
C GLN A 32 -1.45 4.05 -11.22
N MET A 33 -1.79 4.06 -12.51
CA MET A 33 -1.38 5.12 -13.44
C MET A 33 -1.95 6.49 -13.08
N ARG A 34 -3.15 6.53 -12.52
CA ARG A 34 -3.70 7.78 -11.99
C ARG A 34 -2.85 8.35 -10.85
N GLY A 35 -2.41 7.50 -9.92
CA GLY A 35 -1.50 7.89 -8.83
C GLY A 35 -0.17 8.44 -9.37
N VAL A 36 0.43 7.76 -10.34
CA VAL A 36 1.65 8.22 -11.02
C VAL A 36 1.43 9.58 -11.69
N GLY A 37 0.30 9.75 -12.39
CA GLY A 37 -0.06 11.01 -13.05
C GLY A 37 -0.16 12.18 -12.06
N VAL A 38 -0.78 11.99 -10.91
CA VAL A 38 -0.88 13.01 -9.87
C VAL A 38 0.50 13.41 -9.34
N VAL A 39 1.39 12.44 -9.10
CA VAL A 39 2.76 12.72 -8.65
C VAL A 39 3.53 13.52 -9.68
N PHE A 40 3.55 13.09 -10.94
CA PHE A 40 4.25 13.82 -12.00
C PHE A 40 3.64 15.21 -12.25
N SER A 41 2.31 15.33 -12.20
CA SER A 41 1.62 16.62 -12.30
C SER A 41 2.10 17.60 -11.23
N ARG A 42 2.24 17.12 -9.99
CA ARG A 42 2.65 17.96 -8.86
C ARG A 42 4.12 18.38 -8.92
N TYR A 43 5.02 17.47 -9.34
CA TYR A 43 6.45 17.76 -9.38
C TYR A 43 6.92 18.47 -10.65
N LEU A 44 6.28 18.20 -11.80
CA LEU A 44 6.64 18.79 -13.08
C LEU A 44 5.74 19.96 -13.48
N GLU A 45 4.73 20.27 -12.67
CA GLU A 45 3.72 21.32 -12.93
C GLU A 45 3.03 21.17 -14.30
N VAL A 46 2.76 19.92 -14.69
CA VAL A 46 2.09 19.56 -15.94
C VAL A 46 0.66 19.04 -15.65
N ASP A 47 -0.19 19.01 -16.67
CA ASP A 47 -1.50 18.38 -16.54
C ASP A 47 -1.40 16.90 -16.17
N ILE A 48 -2.39 16.40 -15.40
CA ILE A 48 -2.42 15.00 -14.91
C ILE A 48 -2.32 14.02 -16.08
N THR A 49 -2.98 14.30 -17.20
CA THR A 49 -2.96 13.45 -18.39
C THR A 49 -1.54 13.33 -18.96
N THR A 50 -0.83 14.46 -19.06
CA THR A 50 0.57 14.48 -19.49
C THR A 50 1.46 13.73 -18.52
N GLY A 51 1.24 13.89 -17.21
CA GLY A 51 1.94 13.14 -16.16
C GLY A 51 1.75 11.62 -16.28
N VAL A 52 0.54 11.17 -16.59
CA VAL A 52 0.25 9.74 -16.86
C VAL A 52 1.05 9.24 -18.07
N PHE A 53 1.07 9.99 -19.18
CA PHE A 53 1.81 9.57 -20.38
C PHE A 53 3.32 9.49 -20.13
N ILE A 54 3.90 10.47 -19.42
CA ILE A 54 5.31 10.45 -19.04
C ILE A 54 5.61 9.23 -18.17
N GLY A 55 4.82 8.99 -17.13
CA GLY A 55 4.98 7.85 -16.25
C GLY A 55 4.84 6.52 -16.98
N MET A 56 3.85 6.41 -17.86
CA MET A 56 3.63 5.21 -18.67
C MET A 56 4.79 4.94 -19.64
N ALA A 57 5.34 5.96 -20.26
CA ALA A 57 6.51 5.82 -21.14
C ALA A 57 7.73 5.29 -20.39
N ILE A 58 8.01 5.84 -19.19
CA ILE A 58 9.12 5.40 -18.34
C ILE A 58 8.92 3.94 -17.90
N VAL A 59 7.72 3.61 -17.40
CA VAL A 59 7.40 2.24 -16.95
C VAL A 59 7.50 1.25 -18.10
N PHE A 60 6.96 1.60 -19.28
CA PHE A 60 7.03 0.74 -20.45
C PHE A 60 8.47 0.48 -20.88
N PHE A 61 9.30 1.54 -20.90
CA PHE A 61 10.69 1.43 -21.30
C PHE A 61 11.48 0.46 -20.41
N TYR A 62 11.43 0.63 -19.09
CA TYR A 62 12.19 -0.26 -18.20
C TYR A 62 11.58 -1.66 -18.10
N ALA A 63 10.25 -1.80 -18.22
CA ALA A 63 9.60 -3.11 -18.19
C ALA A 63 9.92 -3.96 -19.41
N VAL A 64 9.93 -3.35 -20.61
CA VAL A 64 10.27 -4.04 -21.87
C VAL A 64 11.73 -4.43 -21.91
N LEU A 65 12.65 -3.52 -21.53
CA LEU A 65 14.09 -3.78 -21.58
C LEU A 65 14.58 -4.65 -20.42
N GLY A 66 14.04 -4.45 -19.21
CA GLY A 66 14.49 -5.13 -18.01
C GLY A 66 13.85 -6.49 -17.76
N GLY A 67 12.65 -6.72 -18.32
CA GLY A 67 11.86 -7.93 -18.07
C GLY A 67 11.65 -8.18 -16.57
N MET A 68 11.37 -9.44 -16.20
CA MET A 68 11.09 -9.83 -14.80
C MET A 68 12.27 -9.57 -13.84
N LYS A 69 13.51 -9.69 -14.31
CA LYS A 69 14.69 -9.40 -13.49
C LYS A 69 14.83 -7.91 -13.21
N GLY A 70 14.68 -7.06 -14.23
CA GLY A 70 14.72 -5.61 -14.09
C GLY A 70 13.65 -5.11 -13.14
N ILE A 71 12.41 -5.58 -13.28
CA ILE A 71 11.30 -5.25 -12.39
C ILE A 71 11.62 -5.63 -10.94
N THR A 72 12.18 -6.81 -10.70
CA THR A 72 12.52 -7.27 -9.34
C THR A 72 13.58 -6.39 -8.69
N TYR A 73 14.67 -6.08 -9.41
CA TYR A 73 15.73 -5.21 -8.88
C TYR A 73 15.23 -3.78 -8.61
N THR A 74 14.43 -3.23 -9.51
CA THR A 74 13.82 -1.91 -9.35
C THR A 74 12.96 -1.87 -8.09
N GLN A 75 12.17 -2.91 -7.84
CA GLN A 75 11.32 -2.98 -6.64
C GLN A 75 12.12 -3.10 -5.35
N VAL A 76 13.23 -3.83 -5.34
CA VAL A 76 14.12 -3.87 -4.17
C VAL A 76 14.70 -2.48 -3.89
N ALA A 77 15.19 -1.78 -4.91
CA ALA A 77 15.68 -0.42 -4.77
C ALA A 77 14.60 0.55 -4.28
N GLN A 78 13.41 0.49 -4.87
CA GLN A 78 12.25 1.30 -4.46
C GLN A 78 11.86 1.02 -3.00
N TYR A 79 11.89 -0.24 -2.57
CA TYR A 79 11.57 -0.58 -1.19
C TYR A 79 12.60 0.01 -0.22
N CYS A 80 13.90 -0.07 -0.53
CA CYS A 80 14.94 0.55 0.30
C CYS A 80 14.72 2.06 0.44
N VAL A 81 14.44 2.77 -0.65
CA VAL A 81 14.16 4.21 -0.62
C VAL A 81 12.88 4.49 0.19
N LEU A 82 11.83 3.72 -0.02
CA LEU A 82 10.54 3.89 0.64
C LEU A 82 10.65 3.69 2.16
N ILE A 83 11.36 2.66 2.62
CA ILE A 83 11.49 2.40 4.06
C ILE A 83 12.26 3.54 4.75
N PHE A 84 13.32 4.06 4.14
CA PHE A 84 14.05 5.21 4.66
C PHE A 84 13.19 6.47 4.66
N ALA A 85 12.55 6.79 3.54
CA ALA A 85 11.73 7.98 3.39
C ALA A 85 10.52 7.98 4.34
N PHE A 86 10.03 6.81 4.73
CA PHE A 86 8.89 6.67 5.61
C PHE A 86 9.29 6.60 7.09
N MET A 87 10.33 5.82 7.40
CA MET A 87 10.76 5.61 8.79
C MET A 87 11.46 6.83 9.38
N VAL A 88 12.28 7.55 8.61
CA VAL A 88 13.03 8.69 9.13
C VAL A 88 12.11 9.79 9.67
N PRO A 89 11.14 10.32 8.91
CA PRO A 89 10.19 11.30 9.45
C PRO A 89 9.38 10.75 10.63
N ALA A 90 8.93 9.49 10.56
CA ALA A 90 8.15 8.87 11.63
C ALA A 90 8.94 8.80 12.95
N ILE A 91 10.23 8.44 12.90
CA ILE A 91 11.11 8.40 14.06
C ILE A 91 11.31 9.81 14.64
N PHE A 92 11.63 10.80 13.78
CA PHE A 92 11.84 12.17 14.24
C PHE A 92 10.60 12.77 14.89
N ILE A 93 9.43 12.58 14.27
CA ILE A 93 8.18 13.09 14.80
C ILE A 93 7.81 12.38 16.11
N SER A 94 7.95 11.05 16.17
CA SER A 94 7.71 10.30 17.42
C SER A 94 8.62 10.77 18.54
N PHE A 95 9.90 11.00 18.25
CA PHE A 95 10.85 11.51 19.23
C PHE A 95 10.48 12.91 19.74
N ILE A 96 10.09 13.82 18.85
CA ILE A 96 9.68 15.18 19.23
C ILE A 96 8.39 15.18 20.04
N THR A 97 7.44 14.28 19.74
CA THR A 97 6.10 14.32 20.35
C THR A 97 5.99 13.52 21.65
N THR A 98 6.69 12.40 21.73
CA THR A 98 6.57 11.44 22.84
C THR A 98 7.90 11.11 23.52
N GLY A 99 9.02 11.64 23.02
CA GLY A 99 10.35 11.28 23.50
C GLY A 99 10.80 9.86 23.13
N ASN A 100 9.96 9.08 22.46
CA ASN A 100 10.27 7.70 22.06
C ASN A 100 10.81 7.63 20.64
N VAL A 101 11.93 6.92 20.46
CA VAL A 101 12.56 6.71 19.16
C VAL A 101 11.75 5.73 18.29
N ILE A 102 11.00 4.82 18.89
CA ILE A 102 10.21 3.81 18.19
C ILE A 102 8.78 4.32 18.01
N PRO A 103 8.34 4.63 16.79
CA PRO A 103 7.02 5.22 16.53
C PRO A 103 5.84 4.37 17.03
N GLN A 104 5.98 3.04 16.98
CA GLN A 104 4.95 2.10 17.42
C GLN A 104 4.75 2.15 18.95
N ILE A 105 5.82 2.38 19.72
CA ILE A 105 5.75 2.56 21.17
C ILE A 105 5.25 3.96 21.49
N GLY A 106 5.73 4.97 20.78
CA GLY A 106 5.27 6.35 20.92
C GLY A 106 3.77 6.50 20.69
N PHE A 107 3.21 5.75 19.75
CA PHE A 107 1.78 5.73 19.47
C PHE A 107 0.93 5.27 20.67
N GLY A 108 1.43 4.33 21.44
CA GLY A 108 0.78 3.80 22.65
C GLY A 108 1.21 4.50 23.96
N SER A 109 1.93 5.62 23.89
CA SER A 109 2.41 6.35 25.06
C SER A 109 1.68 7.69 25.26
N SER A 110 1.87 8.29 26.42
CA SER A 110 1.42 9.66 26.71
C SER A 110 2.43 10.65 26.16
N GLY A 111 1.94 11.78 25.64
CA GLY A 111 2.79 12.90 25.24
C GLY A 111 3.44 13.59 26.46
N GLU A 112 4.28 14.59 26.20
CA GLU A 112 4.91 15.42 27.26
C GLU A 112 3.87 16.08 28.18
N ASP A 113 2.67 16.32 27.70
CA ASP A 113 1.53 16.88 28.42
C ASP A 113 0.85 15.86 29.38
N GLY A 114 1.31 14.61 29.41
CA GLY A 114 0.71 13.52 30.22
C GLY A 114 -0.61 12.99 29.64
N VAL A 115 -1.11 13.54 28.55
CA VAL A 115 -2.34 13.10 27.87
C VAL A 115 -1.99 11.93 26.92
N TYR A 116 -2.85 10.90 26.93
CA TYR A 116 -2.70 9.79 25.99
C TYR A 116 -2.84 10.27 24.55
N LEU A 117 -1.94 9.85 23.69
CA LEU A 117 -1.83 10.40 22.33
C LEU A 117 -3.11 10.20 21.50
N LEU A 118 -3.79 9.08 21.67
CA LEU A 118 -5.06 8.81 20.98
C LEU A 118 -6.20 9.70 21.48
N ASP A 119 -6.25 10.02 22.77
CA ASP A 119 -7.24 10.94 23.33
C ASP A 119 -7.03 12.37 22.81
N LYS A 120 -5.77 12.77 22.65
CA LYS A 120 -5.40 14.06 22.03
C LYS A 120 -5.84 14.11 20.57
N LEU A 121 -5.72 13.00 19.85
CA LEU A 121 -6.19 12.88 18.47
C LEU A 121 -7.72 12.99 18.40
N ASP A 122 -8.43 12.27 19.25
CA ASP A 122 -9.90 12.33 19.27
C ASP A 122 -10.40 13.74 19.60
N GLY A 123 -9.70 14.45 20.50
CA GLY A 123 -9.96 15.86 20.78
C GLY A 123 -9.77 16.75 19.55
N LEU A 124 -8.66 16.61 18.83
CA LEU A 124 -8.40 17.36 17.60
C LEU A 124 -9.41 17.05 16.49
N HIS A 125 -9.84 15.80 16.34
CA HIS A 125 -10.88 15.42 15.39
C HIS A 125 -12.21 16.08 15.72
N LYS A 126 -12.61 16.14 17.00
CA LYS A 126 -13.81 16.85 17.45
C LYS A 126 -13.75 18.34 17.18
N GLU A 127 -12.61 18.98 17.46
CA GLU A 127 -12.41 20.41 17.20
C GLU A 127 -12.53 20.76 15.72
N LEU A 128 -12.09 19.85 14.82
CA LEU A 128 -12.19 19.99 13.37
C LEU A 128 -13.57 19.56 12.80
N GLY A 129 -14.50 19.14 13.65
CA GLY A 129 -15.84 18.70 13.24
C GLY A 129 -15.90 17.30 12.62
N PHE A 130 -14.87 16.50 12.80
CA PHE A 130 -14.83 15.09 12.41
C PHE A 130 -15.26 14.17 13.56
N HIS A 131 -15.70 12.95 13.23
CA HIS A 131 -15.94 11.92 14.23
C HIS A 131 -14.63 11.50 14.92
N GLU A 132 -14.73 11.06 16.16
CA GLU A 132 -13.59 10.54 16.91
C GLU A 132 -12.91 9.40 16.13
N TYR A 133 -11.59 9.42 16.06
CA TYR A 133 -10.80 8.41 15.35
C TYR A 133 -10.97 7.02 15.96
N THR A 134 -11.04 6.94 17.29
CA THR A 134 -11.13 5.69 18.03
C THR A 134 -12.55 5.13 18.12
N SER A 135 -13.59 5.96 18.02
CA SER A 135 -14.98 5.52 18.16
C SER A 135 -15.53 4.73 16.96
N GLY A 136 -14.86 4.81 15.81
CA GLY A 136 -15.19 4.02 14.61
C GLY A 136 -16.61 4.27 14.08
N ASP A 137 -16.72 5.01 13.01
CA ASP A 137 -18.00 5.37 12.36
C ASP A 137 -18.65 4.19 11.60
N LYS A 138 -17.94 3.06 11.45
CA LYS A 138 -18.38 1.89 10.69
C LYS A 138 -18.81 0.75 11.58
N SER A 139 -19.87 0.07 11.17
CA SER A 139 -20.31 -1.13 11.88
C SER A 139 -19.21 -2.21 11.85
N MET A 140 -19.16 -3.05 12.89
CA MET A 140 -18.19 -4.14 12.97
C MET A 140 -18.30 -5.10 11.76
N LEU A 141 -19.51 -5.29 11.24
CA LEU A 141 -19.76 -6.09 10.04
C LEU A 141 -19.16 -5.45 8.79
N ASP A 142 -19.27 -4.14 8.64
CA ASP A 142 -18.68 -3.44 7.49
C ASP A 142 -17.15 -3.55 7.51
N VAL A 143 -16.53 -3.35 8.67
CA VAL A 143 -15.08 -3.51 8.84
C VAL A 143 -14.66 -4.94 8.51
N PHE A 144 -15.41 -5.95 8.98
CA PHE A 144 -15.13 -7.34 8.68
C PHE A 144 -15.21 -7.63 7.18
N PHE A 145 -16.27 -7.20 6.49
CA PHE A 145 -16.41 -7.44 5.06
C PHE A 145 -15.41 -6.67 4.21
N ILE A 146 -15.07 -5.44 4.59
CA ILE A 146 -14.00 -4.67 3.91
C ILE A 146 -12.67 -5.39 4.05
N THR A 147 -12.32 -5.84 5.25
CA THR A 147 -11.08 -6.57 5.51
C THR A 147 -11.03 -7.87 4.75
N LEU A 148 -12.12 -8.64 4.78
CA LEU A 148 -12.25 -9.90 4.05
C LEU A 148 -12.11 -9.69 2.53
N ALA A 149 -12.78 -8.69 1.98
CA ALA A 149 -12.68 -8.35 0.56
C ALA A 149 -11.26 -7.97 0.15
N LEU A 150 -10.57 -7.17 0.97
CA LEU A 150 -9.18 -6.80 0.73
C LEU A 150 -8.23 -8.01 0.81
N MET A 151 -8.41 -8.88 1.80
CA MET A 151 -7.59 -10.09 1.95
C MET A 151 -7.76 -11.05 0.77
N VAL A 152 -8.99 -11.37 0.40
CA VAL A 152 -9.31 -12.27 -0.71
C VAL A 152 -8.89 -11.65 -2.04
N GLY A 153 -9.16 -10.35 -2.24
CA GLY A 153 -8.79 -9.62 -3.44
C GLY A 153 -7.28 -9.59 -3.64
N THR A 154 -6.53 -9.28 -2.60
CA THR A 154 -5.06 -9.23 -2.67
C THR A 154 -4.45 -10.61 -2.93
N ALA A 155 -4.99 -11.67 -2.33
CA ALA A 155 -4.54 -13.04 -2.56
C ALA A 155 -4.77 -13.52 -4.00
N GLY A 156 -5.81 -13.00 -4.68
CA GLY A 156 -6.18 -13.37 -6.06
C GLY A 156 -5.49 -12.56 -7.15
N LEU A 157 -4.67 -11.56 -6.81
CA LEU A 157 -4.03 -10.70 -7.81
C LEU A 157 -2.99 -11.46 -8.66
N PRO A 158 -3.13 -11.48 -10.00
CA PRO A 158 -2.25 -12.26 -10.87
C PRO A 158 -0.77 -11.90 -10.73
N HIS A 159 -0.46 -10.63 -10.56
CA HIS A 159 0.92 -10.15 -10.43
C HIS A 159 1.60 -10.56 -9.11
N VAL A 160 0.83 -10.89 -8.08
CA VAL A 160 1.35 -11.46 -6.83
C VAL A 160 1.65 -12.94 -7.02
N ILE A 161 0.72 -13.68 -7.65
CA ILE A 161 0.85 -15.13 -7.86
C ILE A 161 2.03 -15.45 -8.78
N VAL A 162 2.23 -14.68 -9.86
CA VAL A 162 3.34 -14.89 -10.82
C VAL A 162 4.70 -14.84 -10.14
N ARG A 163 4.87 -14.09 -9.06
CA ARG A 163 6.16 -14.01 -8.33
C ARG A 163 6.55 -15.32 -7.66
N PHE A 164 5.58 -16.11 -7.22
CA PHE A 164 5.88 -17.44 -6.64
C PHE A 164 6.45 -18.42 -7.66
N PHE A 165 6.17 -18.22 -8.95
CA PHE A 165 6.74 -19.04 -10.04
C PHE A 165 8.16 -18.64 -10.46
N THR A 166 8.65 -17.48 -10.02
CA THR A 166 10.00 -17.00 -10.35
C THR A 166 11.07 -17.53 -9.39
N VAL A 167 10.68 -18.18 -8.31
CA VAL A 167 11.59 -18.70 -7.27
C VAL A 167 11.97 -20.15 -7.58
N LYS A 168 13.27 -20.50 -7.41
CA LYS A 168 13.78 -21.82 -7.77
C LYS A 168 13.36 -22.95 -6.82
N LYS A 169 13.16 -22.63 -5.54
CA LYS A 169 12.82 -23.61 -4.49
C LYS A 169 11.64 -23.14 -3.68
N VAL A 170 10.80 -24.06 -3.23
CA VAL A 170 9.64 -23.75 -2.37
C VAL A 170 10.07 -23.20 -1.00
N SER A 171 11.21 -23.66 -0.47
CA SER A 171 11.77 -23.11 0.77
C SER A 171 12.09 -21.62 0.67
N ASP A 172 12.62 -21.18 -0.48
CA ASP A 172 12.98 -19.78 -0.70
C ASP A 172 11.71 -18.92 -0.84
N ALA A 173 10.65 -19.47 -1.43
CA ALA A 173 9.34 -18.81 -1.50
C ALA A 173 8.76 -18.57 -0.10
N ARG A 174 8.82 -19.58 0.79
CA ARG A 174 8.33 -19.45 2.17
C ARG A 174 9.15 -18.46 2.99
N MET A 175 10.47 -18.49 2.87
CA MET A 175 11.36 -17.55 3.53
C MET A 175 11.09 -16.12 3.05
N SER A 176 10.96 -15.93 1.76
CA SER A 176 10.63 -14.63 1.14
C SER A 176 9.28 -14.09 1.61
N ALA A 177 8.25 -14.94 1.70
CA ALA A 177 6.95 -14.55 2.22
C ALA A 177 7.03 -14.14 3.70
N GLY A 178 7.80 -14.86 4.52
CA GLY A 178 8.02 -14.49 5.93
C GLY A 178 8.67 -13.11 6.10
N TRP A 179 9.73 -12.85 5.36
CA TRP A 179 10.38 -11.53 5.37
C TRP A 179 9.45 -10.42 4.84
N ALA A 180 8.69 -10.69 3.78
CA ALA A 180 7.73 -9.73 3.25
C ALA A 180 6.67 -9.36 4.30
N LEU A 181 6.12 -10.33 5.03
CA LEU A 181 5.16 -10.09 6.10
C LEU A 181 5.76 -9.24 7.23
N LEU A 182 7.01 -9.51 7.63
CA LEU A 182 7.70 -8.71 8.65
C LEU A 182 7.83 -7.24 8.21
N PHE A 183 8.32 -7.01 7.01
CA PHE A 183 8.51 -5.66 6.49
C PHE A 183 7.19 -4.90 6.25
N ILE A 184 6.18 -5.61 5.79
CA ILE A 184 4.82 -5.06 5.65
C ILE A 184 4.28 -4.67 7.03
N ALA A 185 4.42 -5.53 8.04
CA ALA A 185 3.98 -5.24 9.40
C ALA A 185 4.64 -3.98 9.95
N ILE A 186 5.95 -3.81 9.77
CA ILE A 186 6.69 -2.61 10.20
C ILE A 186 6.11 -1.35 9.53
N LEU A 187 5.91 -1.35 8.21
CA LEU A 187 5.37 -0.20 7.49
C LEU A 187 3.93 0.11 7.88
N TYR A 188 3.07 -0.89 7.95
CA TYR A 188 1.65 -0.69 8.27
C TYR A 188 1.40 -0.29 9.73
N THR A 189 2.26 -0.68 10.66
CA THR A 189 2.18 -0.21 12.05
C THR A 189 2.75 1.20 12.22
N THR A 190 3.63 1.63 11.33
CA THR A 190 4.19 2.99 11.34
C THR A 190 3.27 4.00 10.65
N ALA A 191 2.48 3.57 9.66
CA ALA A 191 1.60 4.44 8.88
C ALA A 191 0.57 5.22 9.73
N PRO A 192 -0.17 4.59 10.66
CA PRO A 192 -1.09 5.31 11.55
C PRO A 192 -0.36 6.34 12.42
N ALA A 193 0.81 6.01 12.94
CA ALA A 193 1.63 6.94 13.71
C ALA A 193 1.99 8.19 12.90
N CYS A 194 2.41 8.02 11.65
CA CYS A 194 2.72 9.14 10.75
C CYS A 194 1.49 10.02 10.46
N LEU A 195 0.32 9.43 10.23
CA LEU A 195 -0.92 10.16 9.98
C LEU A 195 -1.33 11.04 11.16
N LEU A 196 -1.16 10.55 12.38
CA LEU A 196 -1.41 11.30 13.61
C LEU A 196 -0.61 12.59 13.70
N TYR A 197 0.64 12.53 13.29
CA TYR A 197 1.56 13.65 13.37
C TYR A 197 1.40 14.65 12.22
N THR A 198 0.78 14.25 11.12
CA THR A 198 0.53 15.11 9.94
C THR A 198 -0.86 15.72 9.93
N SER A 199 -1.69 15.47 10.95
CA SER A 199 -2.96 16.17 11.10
C SER A 199 -2.71 17.68 11.19
N PRO A 200 -3.38 18.50 10.37
CA PRO A 200 -3.19 19.94 10.41
C PRO A 200 -3.56 20.44 11.80
N SER A 201 -2.61 21.15 12.42
CA SER A 201 -2.88 21.86 13.68
C SER A 201 -3.95 22.91 13.42
N PRO A 202 -4.86 23.20 14.38
CA PRO A 202 -5.80 24.31 14.26
C PRO A 202 -5.12 25.65 13.94
N ARG A 203 -3.84 25.80 14.26
CA ARG A 203 -3.03 26.99 13.94
C ARG A 203 -2.64 27.11 12.47
N ASP A 204 -2.74 26.02 11.70
CA ASP A 204 -2.42 26.03 10.26
C ASP A 204 -3.63 26.34 9.38
N CYS A 205 -4.85 26.31 9.95
CA CYS A 205 -6.09 26.70 9.27
C CYS A 205 -6.31 28.23 9.25
N ASP A 206 -5.59 28.98 10.09
CA ASP A 206 -5.70 30.45 10.18
C ASP A 206 -4.68 31.20 9.30
N ARG A 207 -3.97 30.51 8.43
CA ARG A 207 -3.06 31.07 7.42
C ARG A 207 -3.56 30.78 6.01
#